data_832274664337ff3cbdc62bcc4020969d
#
_entry.id   832274664337ff3cbdc62bcc4020969d
#
_cell.length_a   1.000
_cell.length_b   1.000
_cell.length_c   1.000
_cell.angle_alpha   90.00
_cell.angle_beta   90.00
_cell.angle_gamma   90.00
#
_symmetry.space_group_name_H-M   'P 1'
#
loop_
_entity.id
_entity.type
_entity.pdbx_description
1 polymer ?
#
loop_
_entity_poly.entity_id
_entity_poly.type
_entity_poly.pdbx_seq_one_letter_code
_entity_poly.pdbx_strand_id
1 'polypeptide(L)'
;MKLLIKSFYQRKTTKIYLYILILIIMIMNLINVMDLNLQKISENNYANTTIGYVNQNVYPYEDLVKSNYFENIKEAVFTDSIINEDKDNAFTTPGTLNKLVIMKNDTLKNNEIILVYMDDYYENNKDNLKNNKVVHIDNKEYVIKNIKSDSNISYVELSNDEYQKYVTNEKVYFFNFKKDVSVIKKDFIKVHDFTNEDSNKIKYTGMLKRYLNVIKIFNILFMIFSLVFYIITITNLLYDLRKNYKMEYYLGFSKKKIKYFTFLKLLHLLLSSFVIGLVLSIILLFIFSLFKSITVFFGYNIFLTFILYLIIMIIFVIYERIKI
;
A
#
# COMPACT_ATOMS: atom_id res chain seq x y z
N MET A 1 -27.85 22.51 31.91
CA MET A 1 -26.80 21.77 31.17
C MET A 1 -26.09 22.63 30.10
N LYS A 2 -26.77 23.25 29.15
CA LYS A 2 -26.17 24.14 28.12
C LYS A 2 -25.28 25.24 28.72
N LEU A 3 -25.72 25.93 29.77
CA LEU A 3 -24.96 26.98 30.43
C LEU A 3 -23.65 26.49 31.08
N LEU A 4 -23.66 25.31 31.71
CA LEU A 4 -22.47 24.71 32.32
C LEU A 4 -21.42 24.27 31.27
N ILE A 5 -21.86 23.77 30.12
CA ILE A 5 -20.97 23.46 29.00
C ILE A 5 -20.44 24.76 28.39
N LYS A 6 -21.29 25.77 28.18
CA LYS A 6 -20.88 27.06 27.65
C LYS A 6 -19.83 27.73 28.54
N SER A 7 -20.02 27.77 29.87
CA SER A 7 -19.05 28.33 30.84
C SER A 7 -17.71 27.54 30.85
N PHE A 8 -17.76 26.23 30.62
CA PHE A 8 -16.56 25.39 30.51
C PHE A 8 -15.70 25.78 29.30
N TYR A 9 -16.32 25.98 28.13
CA TYR A 9 -15.62 26.43 26.92
C TYR A 9 -15.19 27.89 26.90
N GLN A 10 -15.72 28.73 27.79
CA GLN A 10 -15.27 30.08 27.91
C GLN A 10 -13.88 30.19 28.56
N ARG A 11 -13.42 29.16 29.26
CA ARG A 11 -12.10 29.12 29.89
C ARG A 11 -10.98 29.02 28.85
N LYS A 12 -9.96 29.85 29.00
CA LYS A 12 -8.80 29.88 28.12
C LYS A 12 -8.08 28.52 28.08
N THR A 13 -7.92 27.88 29.25
CA THR A 13 -7.29 26.56 29.40
C THR A 13 -8.06 25.47 28.62
N THR A 14 -9.38 25.40 28.73
CA THR A 14 -10.22 24.43 27.99
C THR A 14 -10.08 24.61 26.48
N LYS A 15 -10.04 25.84 25.98
CA LYS A 15 -9.84 26.11 24.55
C LYS A 15 -8.49 25.63 24.07
N ILE A 16 -7.42 25.90 24.84
CA ILE A 16 -6.07 25.42 24.49
C ILE A 16 -6.05 23.89 24.38
N TYR A 17 -6.58 23.17 25.36
CA TYR A 17 -6.62 21.71 25.33
C TYR A 17 -7.49 21.16 24.19
N LEU A 18 -8.61 21.83 23.89
CA LEU A 18 -9.43 21.48 22.73
C LEU A 18 -8.63 21.56 21.43
N TYR A 19 -7.94 22.67 21.18
CA TYR A 19 -7.14 22.84 19.97
C TYR A 19 -6.01 21.83 19.87
N ILE A 20 -5.33 21.54 20.97
CA ILE A 20 -4.25 20.54 20.96
C ILE A 20 -4.80 19.14 20.68
N LEU A 21 -5.93 18.75 21.28
CA LEU A 21 -6.57 17.47 21.01
C LEU A 21 -7.03 17.35 19.56
N ILE A 22 -7.62 18.42 19.00
CA ILE A 22 -7.99 18.47 17.57
C ILE A 22 -6.76 18.22 16.70
N LEU A 23 -5.65 18.90 16.97
CA LEU A 23 -4.42 18.79 16.20
C LEU A 23 -3.83 17.36 16.29
N ILE A 24 -3.81 16.77 17.48
CA ILE A 24 -3.34 15.39 17.67
C ILE A 24 -4.18 14.40 16.87
N ILE A 25 -5.51 14.49 16.96
CA ILE A 25 -6.43 13.59 16.23
C ILE A 25 -6.28 13.77 14.72
N MET A 26 -6.15 15.00 14.26
CA MET A 26 -5.91 15.31 12.84
C MET A 26 -4.61 14.67 12.34
N ILE A 27 -3.50 14.86 13.05
CA ILE A 27 -2.20 14.28 12.66
C ILE A 27 -2.24 12.75 12.70
N MET A 28 -2.86 12.16 13.72
CA MET A 28 -3.00 10.70 13.81
C MET A 28 -3.74 10.13 12.61
N ASN A 29 -4.85 10.74 12.20
CA ASN A 29 -5.58 10.25 11.03
C ASN A 29 -4.74 10.40 9.75
N LEU A 30 -4.04 11.51 9.58
CA LEU A 30 -3.16 11.72 8.42
C LEU A 30 -2.08 10.63 8.34
N ILE A 31 -1.38 10.33 9.44
CA ILE A 31 -0.34 9.30 9.48
C ILE A 31 -0.94 7.91 9.16
N ASN A 32 -2.09 7.56 9.75
CA ASN A 32 -2.76 6.30 9.50
C ASN A 32 -3.20 6.13 8.04
N VAL A 33 -3.73 7.19 7.43
CA VAL A 33 -4.14 7.17 6.02
C VAL A 33 -2.93 7.07 5.09
N MET A 34 -1.83 7.75 5.40
CA MET A 34 -0.58 7.61 4.65
C MET A 34 -0.04 6.18 4.71
N ASP A 35 -0.02 5.55 5.89
CA ASP A 35 0.41 4.16 6.06
C ASP A 35 -0.43 3.21 5.19
N LEU A 36 -1.78 3.35 5.23
CA LEU A 36 -2.69 2.51 4.45
C LEU A 36 -2.55 2.70 2.93
N ASN A 37 -2.35 3.94 2.47
CA ASN A 37 -2.13 4.20 1.05
C ASN A 37 -0.78 3.65 0.57
N LEU A 38 0.27 3.79 1.36
CA LEU A 38 1.58 3.21 1.04
C LEU A 38 1.55 1.68 1.02
N GLN A 39 0.77 1.05 1.93
CA GLN A 39 0.56 -0.39 1.89
C GLN A 39 -0.14 -0.81 0.61
N LYS A 40 -1.22 -0.12 0.20
CA LYS A 40 -1.93 -0.40 -1.07
C LYS A 40 -1.04 -0.21 -2.30
N ILE A 41 -0.24 0.85 -2.33
CA ILE A 41 0.73 1.09 -3.41
C ILE A 41 1.75 -0.05 -3.44
N SER A 42 2.23 -0.48 -2.27
CA SER A 42 3.15 -1.61 -2.17
C SER A 42 2.51 -2.89 -2.69
N GLU A 43 1.28 -3.21 -2.26
CA GLU A 43 0.55 -4.40 -2.70
C GLU A 43 0.26 -4.37 -4.20
N ASN A 44 -0.18 -3.24 -4.75
CA ASN A 44 -0.42 -3.11 -6.18
C ASN A 44 0.87 -3.21 -7.00
N ASN A 45 1.96 -2.62 -6.54
CA ASN A 45 3.25 -2.76 -7.20
C ASN A 45 3.76 -4.21 -7.13
N TYR A 46 3.49 -4.95 -6.05
CA TYR A 46 3.81 -6.37 -5.96
C TYR A 46 2.97 -7.21 -6.92
N ALA A 47 1.66 -6.97 -7.00
CA ALA A 47 0.76 -7.73 -7.85
C ALA A 47 1.07 -7.53 -9.34
N ASN A 48 1.55 -6.35 -9.74
CA ASN A 48 1.74 -5.97 -11.15
C ASN A 48 3.19 -6.09 -11.65
N THR A 49 4.19 -6.29 -10.80
CA THR A 49 5.61 -6.12 -11.21
C THR A 49 6.51 -7.32 -10.95
N THR A 50 6.03 -8.41 -10.40
CA THR A 50 6.87 -9.57 -10.13
C THR A 50 6.62 -10.70 -11.09
N ILE A 51 7.20 -10.60 -12.28
CA ILE A 51 7.49 -11.78 -13.11
C ILE A 51 8.86 -12.30 -12.67
N GLY A 52 8.89 -13.52 -12.23
CA GLY A 52 10.12 -14.31 -12.11
C GLY A 52 10.26 -15.21 -13.32
N TYR A 53 11.47 -15.56 -13.66
CA TYR A 53 11.72 -16.68 -14.53
C TYR A 53 12.78 -17.61 -13.94
N VAL A 54 12.71 -18.86 -14.30
CA VAL A 54 13.65 -19.87 -13.85
C VAL A 54 13.99 -20.82 -14.97
N ASN A 55 15.27 -21.24 -15.01
CA ASN A 55 15.71 -22.26 -15.96
C ASN A 55 15.20 -23.63 -15.53
N GLN A 56 14.76 -24.45 -16.49
CA GLN A 56 14.29 -25.81 -16.29
C GLN A 56 15.32 -26.69 -15.54
N ASN A 57 16.61 -26.50 -15.81
CA ASN A 57 17.69 -27.28 -15.17
C ASN A 57 17.84 -26.96 -13.68
N VAL A 58 17.35 -25.81 -13.25
CA VAL A 58 17.46 -25.34 -11.86
C VAL A 58 16.20 -25.70 -11.08
N TYR A 59 15.03 -25.57 -11.71
CA TYR A 59 13.74 -25.87 -11.06
C TYR A 59 12.77 -26.54 -12.04
N PRO A 60 12.46 -27.83 -11.85
CA PRO A 60 11.55 -28.56 -12.73
C PRO A 60 10.14 -27.95 -12.76
N TYR A 61 9.48 -28.01 -13.91
CA TYR A 61 8.12 -27.50 -14.10
C TYR A 61 7.11 -28.07 -13.08
N GLU A 62 7.24 -29.35 -12.77
CA GLU A 62 6.35 -30.01 -11.81
C GLU A 62 6.43 -29.43 -10.41
N ASP A 63 7.61 -29.00 -9.98
CA ASP A 63 7.84 -28.39 -8.67
C ASP A 63 7.31 -26.96 -8.65
N LEU A 64 7.42 -26.22 -9.77
CA LEU A 64 6.81 -24.89 -9.90
C LEU A 64 5.30 -24.97 -9.77
N VAL A 65 4.64 -25.91 -10.46
CA VAL A 65 3.17 -26.09 -10.43
C VAL A 65 2.69 -26.53 -9.05
N LYS A 66 3.42 -27.40 -8.38
CA LYS A 66 3.09 -27.85 -7.01
C LYS A 66 3.28 -26.76 -5.96
N SER A 67 4.08 -25.76 -6.27
CA SER A 67 4.36 -24.64 -5.37
C SER A 67 3.17 -23.71 -5.27
N ASN A 68 2.73 -23.41 -4.04
CA ASN A 68 1.67 -22.40 -3.79
C ASN A 68 2.14 -20.95 -3.95
N TYR A 69 3.37 -20.73 -4.41
CA TYR A 69 3.99 -19.42 -4.51
C TYR A 69 3.81 -18.76 -5.88
N PHE A 70 3.53 -19.54 -6.92
CA PHE A 70 3.53 -19.09 -8.31
C PHE A 70 2.16 -19.25 -8.97
N GLU A 71 1.89 -18.37 -9.93
CA GLU A 71 0.72 -18.44 -10.80
C GLU A 71 1.11 -18.03 -12.22
N ASN A 72 0.23 -18.31 -13.19
CA ASN A 72 0.42 -17.96 -14.60
C ASN A 72 1.74 -18.46 -15.19
N ILE A 73 2.13 -19.70 -14.85
CA ILE A 73 3.38 -20.30 -15.32
C ILE A 73 3.31 -20.50 -16.83
N LYS A 74 4.22 -19.89 -17.58
CA LYS A 74 4.34 -19.99 -19.04
C LYS A 74 5.72 -20.52 -19.41
N GLU A 75 5.76 -21.46 -20.34
CA GLU A 75 6.99 -21.97 -20.93
C GLU A 75 7.51 -21.00 -21.99
N ALA A 76 8.79 -20.70 -21.96
CA ALA A 76 9.46 -19.83 -22.90
C ALA A 76 10.88 -20.30 -23.19
N VAL A 77 11.48 -19.71 -24.24
CA VAL A 77 12.89 -19.89 -24.57
C VAL A 77 13.52 -18.51 -24.81
N PHE A 78 14.78 -18.39 -24.47
CA PHE A 78 15.61 -17.25 -24.86
C PHE A 78 16.39 -17.59 -26.12
N THR A 79 16.33 -16.73 -27.12
CA THR A 79 17.07 -16.90 -28.36
C THR A 79 17.85 -15.64 -28.72
N ASP A 80 18.96 -15.81 -29.42
CA ASP A 80 19.75 -14.71 -30.00
C ASP A 80 19.15 -14.21 -31.33
N SER A 81 17.98 -14.74 -31.73
CA SER A 81 17.25 -14.31 -32.94
C SER A 81 16.83 -12.86 -32.87
N ILE A 82 16.79 -12.18 -34.01
CA ILE A 82 16.50 -10.76 -34.12
C ILE A 82 15.18 -10.55 -34.86
N ILE A 83 14.36 -9.63 -34.37
CA ILE A 83 13.20 -9.13 -35.11
C ILE A 83 13.66 -7.96 -35.97
N ASN A 84 13.57 -8.11 -37.30
CA ASN A 84 14.11 -7.10 -38.25
C ASN A 84 13.36 -5.77 -38.21
N GLU A 85 12.09 -5.77 -37.83
CA GLU A 85 11.25 -4.56 -37.70
C GLU A 85 11.36 -3.89 -36.32
N ASP A 86 12.12 -4.47 -35.40
CA ASP A 86 12.31 -3.93 -34.06
C ASP A 86 13.39 -2.84 -34.02
N LYS A 87 13.06 -1.66 -34.53
CA LYS A 87 13.98 -0.51 -34.64
C LYS A 87 14.47 0.02 -33.29
N ASP A 88 13.67 -0.21 -32.22
CA ASP A 88 13.91 0.35 -30.89
C ASP A 88 14.35 -0.73 -29.88
N ASN A 89 14.67 -1.94 -30.35
CA ASN A 89 15.00 -3.10 -29.53
C ASN A 89 13.93 -3.40 -28.44
N ALA A 90 12.65 -3.18 -28.77
CA ALA A 90 11.55 -3.35 -27.82
C ALA A 90 11.37 -4.80 -27.32
N PHE A 91 11.87 -5.80 -28.08
CA PHE A 91 11.83 -7.22 -27.74
C PHE A 91 13.10 -7.74 -27.10
N THR A 92 14.13 -6.93 -26.97
CA THR A 92 15.34 -7.34 -26.24
C THR A 92 15.09 -7.24 -24.75
N THR A 93 15.39 -8.30 -24.01
CA THR A 93 15.32 -8.25 -22.55
C THR A 93 16.34 -7.24 -22.02
N PRO A 94 15.91 -6.25 -21.21
CA PRO A 94 16.85 -5.34 -20.59
C PRO A 94 17.80 -6.11 -19.67
N GLY A 95 19.07 -5.78 -19.69
CA GLY A 95 20.09 -6.38 -18.82
C GLY A 95 21.10 -7.24 -19.56
N THR A 96 21.65 -8.23 -18.87
CA THR A 96 22.79 -9.04 -19.36
C THR A 96 22.46 -10.01 -20.50
N LEU A 97 21.20 -10.23 -20.84
CA LEU A 97 20.80 -11.27 -21.78
C LEU A 97 20.65 -10.77 -23.22
N ASN A 98 20.16 -9.56 -23.46
CA ASN A 98 19.87 -9.01 -24.78
C ASN A 98 19.26 -10.05 -25.75
N LYS A 99 18.36 -10.90 -25.24
CA LYS A 99 17.79 -12.04 -25.97
C LYS A 99 16.30 -11.84 -26.22
N LEU A 100 15.85 -12.32 -27.39
CA LEU A 100 14.42 -12.41 -27.68
C LEU A 100 13.78 -13.50 -26.83
N VAL A 101 12.63 -13.17 -26.22
CA VAL A 101 11.80 -14.12 -25.49
C VAL A 101 10.72 -14.67 -26.41
N ILE A 102 10.66 -15.98 -26.59
CA ILE A 102 9.64 -16.67 -27.36
C ILE A 102 8.82 -17.55 -26.42
N MET A 103 7.50 -17.37 -26.45
CA MET A 103 6.54 -18.16 -25.68
C MET A 103 5.71 -19.04 -26.61
N LYS A 104 5.32 -20.21 -26.11
CA LYS A 104 4.45 -21.14 -26.81
C LYS A 104 2.99 -20.68 -26.74
N ASN A 105 2.28 -20.78 -27.89
CA ASN A 105 0.84 -20.56 -27.95
C ASN A 105 0.16 -21.58 -28.87
N ASP A 106 -0.55 -22.54 -28.29
CA ASP A 106 -1.20 -23.64 -29.01
C ASP A 106 -2.41 -23.19 -29.87
N THR A 107 -2.84 -21.96 -29.79
CA THR A 107 -3.96 -21.40 -30.60
C THR A 107 -3.52 -20.78 -31.91
N LEU A 108 -2.22 -20.67 -32.15
CA LEU A 108 -1.64 -20.09 -33.37
C LEU A 108 -1.40 -21.15 -34.42
N LYS A 109 -1.59 -20.74 -35.67
CA LYS A 109 -1.17 -21.55 -36.83
C LYS A 109 0.31 -21.31 -37.13
N ASN A 110 0.90 -22.24 -37.87
CA ASN A 110 2.25 -22.05 -38.38
C ASN A 110 2.33 -20.76 -39.22
N ASN A 111 3.36 -19.98 -39.03
CA ASN A 111 3.56 -18.65 -39.59
C ASN A 111 2.65 -17.51 -39.04
N GLU A 112 1.81 -17.78 -38.04
CA GLU A 112 1.15 -16.69 -37.27
C GLU A 112 1.97 -16.34 -36.03
N ILE A 113 1.95 -15.06 -35.64
CA ILE A 113 2.65 -14.53 -34.48
C ILE A 113 1.75 -13.58 -33.70
N ILE A 114 1.88 -13.56 -32.38
CA ILE A 114 1.37 -12.50 -31.54
C ILE A 114 2.58 -11.76 -30.96
N LEU A 115 2.58 -10.46 -31.14
CA LEU A 115 3.58 -9.57 -30.55
C LEU A 115 3.03 -9.03 -29.23
N VAL A 116 3.80 -9.15 -28.18
CA VAL A 116 3.45 -8.63 -26.85
C VAL A 116 4.51 -7.63 -26.43
N TYR A 117 4.13 -6.37 -26.29
CA TYR A 117 5.01 -5.29 -25.90
C TYR A 117 4.83 -4.93 -24.43
N MET A 118 5.84 -4.36 -23.80
CA MET A 118 5.67 -3.71 -22.50
C MET A 118 4.64 -2.58 -22.60
N ASP A 119 3.81 -2.41 -21.54
CA ASP A 119 2.73 -1.43 -21.52
C ASP A 119 3.19 -0.02 -21.90
N ASP A 120 4.30 0.44 -21.33
CA ASP A 120 4.84 1.78 -21.62
C ASP A 120 5.22 1.96 -23.10
N TYR A 121 5.83 0.94 -23.72
CA TYR A 121 6.18 0.98 -25.15
C TYR A 121 4.94 0.91 -26.02
N TYR A 122 3.99 0.02 -25.67
CA TYR A 122 2.75 -0.15 -26.43
C TYR A 122 1.91 1.12 -26.45
N GLU A 123 1.69 1.77 -25.31
CA GLU A 123 0.89 3.00 -25.23
C GLU A 123 1.53 4.16 -26.03
N ASN A 124 2.86 4.28 -26.03
CA ASN A 124 3.58 5.32 -26.75
C ASN A 124 3.61 5.10 -28.27
N ASN A 125 3.48 3.85 -28.74
CA ASN A 125 3.65 3.48 -30.17
C ASN A 125 2.40 2.86 -30.80
N LYS A 126 1.27 2.83 -30.12
CA LYS A 126 0.03 2.12 -30.49
C LYS A 126 -0.44 2.35 -31.92
N ASP A 127 -0.37 3.58 -32.42
CA ASP A 127 -0.83 3.93 -33.77
C ASP A 127 0.12 3.43 -34.88
N ASN A 128 1.41 3.38 -34.61
CA ASN A 128 2.41 2.87 -35.53
C ASN A 128 2.39 1.32 -35.56
N LEU A 129 2.22 0.69 -34.43
CA LEU A 129 2.21 -0.77 -34.30
C LEU A 129 1.05 -1.43 -35.06
N LYS A 130 -0.13 -0.83 -35.07
CA LYS A 130 -1.32 -1.33 -35.76
C LYS A 130 -1.18 -1.43 -37.28
N ASN A 131 -0.25 -0.70 -37.85
CA ASN A 131 -0.02 -0.72 -39.29
C ASN A 131 0.84 -1.88 -39.79
N ASN A 132 1.58 -2.53 -38.89
CA ASN A 132 2.42 -3.65 -39.23
C ASN A 132 1.58 -4.94 -39.35
N LYS A 133 1.60 -5.56 -40.52
CA LYS A 133 0.89 -6.83 -40.81
C LYS A 133 1.81 -8.03 -40.79
N VAL A 134 3.08 -7.83 -40.96
CA VAL A 134 4.09 -8.88 -41.12
C VAL A 134 5.32 -8.49 -40.31
N VAL A 135 6.00 -9.48 -39.75
CA VAL A 135 7.26 -9.33 -39.02
C VAL A 135 8.21 -10.46 -39.40
N HIS A 136 9.50 -10.17 -39.43
CA HIS A 136 10.54 -11.16 -39.71
C HIS A 136 11.33 -11.47 -38.46
N ILE A 137 11.39 -12.74 -38.09
CA ILE A 137 12.34 -13.23 -37.08
C ILE A 137 13.47 -13.92 -37.83
N ASP A 138 14.66 -13.40 -37.71
CA ASP A 138 15.81 -13.72 -38.54
C ASP A 138 15.45 -13.52 -40.05
N ASN A 139 15.37 -14.57 -40.81
CA ASN A 139 15.00 -14.49 -42.24
C ASN A 139 13.60 -15.10 -42.53
N LYS A 140 12.81 -15.39 -41.53
CA LYS A 140 11.50 -16.01 -41.66
C LYS A 140 10.38 -15.01 -41.42
N GLU A 141 9.44 -14.96 -42.38
CA GLU A 141 8.26 -14.11 -42.34
C GLU A 141 7.14 -14.72 -41.52
N TYR A 142 6.53 -13.89 -40.64
CA TYR A 142 5.36 -14.23 -39.83
C TYR A 142 4.26 -13.19 -40.00
N VAL A 143 3.02 -13.64 -40.08
CA VAL A 143 1.83 -12.78 -40.14
C VAL A 143 1.40 -12.44 -38.73
N ILE A 144 1.30 -11.15 -38.44
CA ILE A 144 0.87 -10.66 -37.13
C ILE A 144 -0.63 -10.89 -36.99
N LYS A 145 -1.01 -11.81 -36.11
CA LYS A 145 -2.41 -12.09 -35.80
C LYS A 145 -3.00 -11.10 -34.78
N ASN A 146 -2.20 -10.70 -33.82
CA ASN A 146 -2.60 -9.73 -32.79
C ASN A 146 -1.36 -9.05 -32.20
N ILE A 147 -1.59 -7.86 -31.66
CA ILE A 147 -0.61 -7.11 -30.87
C ILE A 147 -1.24 -6.86 -29.51
N LYS A 148 -0.56 -7.22 -28.44
CA LYS A 148 -1.00 -7.10 -27.06
C LYS A 148 0.01 -6.29 -26.24
N SER A 149 -0.36 -5.90 -25.05
CA SER A 149 0.58 -5.37 -24.06
C SER A 149 0.67 -6.29 -22.83
N ASP A 150 1.81 -6.25 -22.18
CA ASP A 150 2.08 -6.92 -20.91
C ASP A 150 2.84 -5.94 -20.00
N SER A 151 2.52 -5.94 -18.72
CA SER A 151 3.08 -4.97 -17.79
C SER A 151 4.58 -5.12 -17.51
N ASN A 152 5.19 -6.25 -17.94
CA ASN A 152 6.50 -6.64 -17.39
C ASN A 152 7.57 -6.87 -18.42
N ILE A 153 7.27 -7.55 -19.52
CA ILE A 153 8.25 -7.89 -20.56
C ILE A 153 7.63 -7.86 -21.96
N SER A 154 8.46 -7.56 -22.95
CA SER A 154 8.09 -7.80 -24.34
C SER A 154 8.50 -9.21 -24.75
N TYR A 155 7.62 -9.91 -25.47
CA TYR A 155 7.86 -11.25 -25.96
C TYR A 155 7.04 -11.54 -27.21
N VAL A 156 7.36 -12.63 -27.89
CA VAL A 156 6.58 -13.12 -29.02
C VAL A 156 5.93 -14.44 -28.69
N GLU A 157 4.70 -14.65 -29.14
CA GLU A 157 4.02 -15.94 -29.04
C GLU A 157 4.01 -16.62 -30.41
N LEU A 158 4.52 -17.86 -30.50
CA LEU A 158 4.54 -18.68 -31.69
C LEU A 158 3.71 -19.96 -31.51
N SER A 159 3.28 -20.57 -32.64
CA SER A 159 2.68 -21.90 -32.58
C SER A 159 3.65 -22.93 -31.99
N ASN A 160 3.11 -24.05 -31.50
CA ASN A 160 3.96 -25.10 -30.90
C ASN A 160 5.05 -25.58 -31.88
N ASP A 161 4.71 -25.80 -33.14
CA ASP A 161 5.66 -26.33 -34.15
C ASP A 161 6.79 -25.30 -34.43
N GLU A 162 6.45 -24.01 -34.47
CA GLU A 162 7.45 -22.97 -34.67
C GLU A 162 8.29 -22.74 -33.41
N TYR A 163 7.66 -22.75 -32.24
CA TYR A 163 8.33 -22.65 -30.96
C TYR A 163 9.40 -23.75 -30.79
N GLN A 164 9.11 -24.99 -31.15
CA GLN A 164 10.05 -26.10 -31.03
C GLN A 164 11.35 -25.89 -31.82
N LYS A 165 11.34 -25.08 -32.86
CA LYS A 165 12.55 -24.75 -33.66
C LYS A 165 13.53 -23.90 -32.91
N TYR A 166 13.05 -23.11 -31.95
CA TYR A 166 13.85 -22.23 -31.12
C TYR A 166 14.23 -22.86 -29.78
N VAL A 167 13.65 -24.02 -29.44
CA VAL A 167 13.98 -24.75 -28.21
C VAL A 167 15.41 -25.26 -28.31
N THR A 168 16.33 -24.55 -27.66
CA THR A 168 17.64 -25.03 -27.30
C THR A 168 17.54 -25.88 -26.02
N ASN A 169 18.65 -26.42 -25.52
CA ASN A 169 18.65 -27.27 -24.31
C ASN A 169 18.13 -26.60 -23.03
N GLU A 170 17.80 -25.32 -23.07
CA GLU A 170 17.40 -24.54 -21.92
C GLU A 170 16.02 -23.91 -22.11
N LYS A 171 15.01 -24.55 -21.55
CA LYS A 171 13.69 -23.94 -21.37
C LYS A 171 13.67 -23.07 -20.12
N VAL A 172 12.91 -21.99 -20.18
CA VAL A 172 12.66 -21.10 -19.07
C VAL A 172 11.19 -21.05 -18.76
N TYR A 173 10.85 -20.89 -17.51
CA TYR A 173 9.47 -20.73 -17.08
C TYR A 173 9.29 -19.33 -16.51
N PHE A 174 8.38 -18.57 -17.09
CA PHE A 174 7.92 -17.30 -16.56
C PHE A 174 6.70 -17.53 -15.68
N PHE A 175 6.62 -16.79 -14.57
CA PHE A 175 5.54 -16.93 -13.61
C PHE A 175 5.31 -15.64 -12.85
N ASN A 176 4.11 -15.47 -12.31
CA ASN A 176 3.78 -14.42 -11.38
C ASN A 176 3.84 -14.94 -9.94
N PHE A 177 4.24 -14.09 -9.00
CA PHE A 177 4.24 -14.46 -7.59
C PHE A 177 2.87 -14.22 -6.96
N LYS A 178 2.30 -15.24 -6.31
CA LYS A 178 1.03 -15.13 -5.55
C LYS A 178 1.16 -14.41 -4.23
N LYS A 179 2.34 -14.36 -3.63
CA LYS A 179 2.59 -13.85 -2.28
C LYS A 179 3.77 -12.89 -2.26
N ASP A 180 3.86 -12.14 -1.14
CA ASP A 180 4.96 -11.22 -0.87
C ASP A 180 6.33 -11.86 -1.14
N VAL A 181 6.97 -11.39 -2.19
CA VAL A 181 8.30 -11.85 -2.65
C VAL A 181 9.33 -11.84 -1.53
N SER A 182 9.18 -10.99 -0.52
CA SER A 182 10.11 -10.93 0.61
C SER A 182 10.11 -12.19 1.49
N VAL A 183 9.00 -12.93 1.51
CA VAL A 183 8.88 -14.21 2.22
C VAL A 183 9.50 -15.32 1.37
N ILE A 184 9.25 -15.29 0.07
CA ILE A 184 9.74 -16.27 -0.91
C ILE A 184 11.24 -16.11 -1.12
N LYS A 185 11.75 -14.88 -1.04
CA LYS A 185 13.13 -14.52 -1.35
C LYS A 185 14.20 -15.31 -0.56
N LYS A 186 13.96 -15.62 0.71
CA LYS A 186 14.94 -16.35 1.53
C LYS A 186 15.18 -17.78 1.02
N ASP A 187 14.14 -18.40 0.50
CA ASP A 187 14.21 -19.78 0.01
C ASP A 187 14.60 -19.83 -1.47
N PHE A 188 14.23 -18.82 -2.25
CA PHE A 188 14.42 -18.74 -3.69
C PHE A 188 15.83 -18.20 -4.10
N ILE A 189 16.39 -17.25 -3.36
CA ILE A 189 17.73 -16.69 -3.65
C ILE A 189 18.84 -17.73 -3.49
N LYS A 190 18.62 -18.76 -2.69
CA LYS A 190 19.62 -19.84 -2.56
C LYS A 190 19.73 -20.73 -3.80
N VAL A 191 18.81 -20.62 -4.75
CA VAL A 191 18.64 -21.60 -5.82
C VAL A 191 18.62 -20.99 -7.23
N HIS A 192 18.40 -19.66 -7.43
CA HIS A 192 18.09 -19.11 -8.75
C HIS A 192 18.74 -17.77 -9.05
N ASP A 193 19.31 -17.63 -10.24
CA ASP A 193 19.79 -16.37 -10.81
C ASP A 193 18.61 -15.54 -11.36
N PHE A 194 18.23 -14.52 -10.63
CA PHE A 194 17.32 -13.48 -11.14
C PHE A 194 18.09 -12.47 -12.00
N THR A 195 17.44 -11.94 -13.03
CA THR A 195 18.03 -10.85 -13.83
C THR A 195 18.32 -9.62 -12.95
N ASN A 196 19.25 -8.79 -13.41
CA ASN A 196 19.59 -7.54 -12.73
C ASN A 196 18.39 -6.60 -12.53
N GLU A 197 17.35 -6.64 -13.42
CA GLU A 197 16.12 -5.88 -13.25
C GLU A 197 15.25 -6.38 -12.11
N ASP A 198 15.07 -7.70 -12.01
CA ASP A 198 14.34 -8.30 -10.89
C ASP A 198 15.05 -8.02 -9.58
N SER A 199 16.37 -8.02 -9.58
CA SER A 199 17.15 -7.64 -8.41
C SER A 199 16.94 -6.17 -8.01
N ASN A 200 16.77 -5.26 -8.96
CA ASN A 200 16.49 -3.85 -8.71
C ASN A 200 15.04 -3.64 -8.24
N LYS A 201 14.06 -4.30 -8.85
CA LYS A 201 12.66 -4.30 -8.41
C LYS A 201 12.53 -4.88 -7.00
N ILE A 202 13.18 -6.00 -6.72
CA ILE A 202 13.24 -6.63 -5.40
C ILE A 202 13.93 -5.71 -4.38
N LYS A 203 14.98 -5.00 -4.77
CA LYS A 203 15.68 -4.04 -3.93
C LYS A 203 14.82 -2.81 -3.63
N TYR A 204 14.08 -2.31 -4.63
CA TYR A 204 13.13 -1.20 -4.47
C TYR A 204 11.98 -1.58 -3.53
N THR A 205 11.39 -2.76 -3.70
CA THR A 205 10.34 -3.27 -2.81
C THR A 205 10.85 -3.54 -1.41
N GLY A 206 12.08 -4.03 -1.27
CA GLY A 206 12.75 -4.18 0.01
C GLY A 206 12.98 -2.83 0.73
N MET A 207 13.34 -1.78 0.00
CA MET A 207 13.42 -0.42 0.53
C MET A 207 12.03 0.09 0.95
N LEU A 208 11.02 -0.06 0.11
CA LEU A 208 9.65 0.38 0.41
C LEU A 208 9.12 -0.30 1.69
N LYS A 209 9.40 -1.58 1.87
CA LYS A 209 9.05 -2.33 3.09
C LYS A 209 9.78 -1.81 4.33
N ARG A 210 11.05 -1.40 4.20
CA ARG A 210 11.77 -0.75 5.30
C ARG A 210 11.11 0.58 5.69
N TYR A 211 10.74 1.41 4.71
CA TYR A 211 10.02 2.65 4.95
C TYR A 211 8.66 2.42 5.63
N LEU A 212 7.90 1.43 5.18
CA LEU A 212 6.62 1.04 5.79
C LEU A 212 6.81 0.61 7.25
N ASN A 213 7.85 -0.17 7.56
CA ASN A 213 8.15 -0.56 8.94
C ASN A 213 8.52 0.65 9.81
N VAL A 214 9.30 1.60 9.28
CA VAL A 214 9.64 2.84 10.00
C VAL A 214 8.38 3.66 10.28
N ILE A 215 7.49 3.80 9.29
CA ILE A 215 6.21 4.52 9.46
C ILE A 215 5.32 3.84 10.49
N LYS A 216 5.25 2.50 10.50
CA LYS A 216 4.49 1.74 11.52
C LYS A 216 5.05 1.97 12.93
N ILE A 217 6.35 1.92 13.09
CA ILE A 217 7.01 2.21 14.39
C ILE A 217 6.69 3.64 14.82
N PHE A 218 6.82 4.60 13.90
CA PHE A 218 6.52 6.01 14.16
C PHE A 218 5.05 6.21 14.56
N ASN A 219 4.12 5.52 13.89
CA ASN A 219 2.69 5.56 14.22
C ASN A 219 2.42 5.04 15.64
N ILE A 220 3.04 3.92 16.03
CA ILE A 220 2.93 3.37 17.39
C ILE A 220 3.49 4.34 18.43
N LEU A 221 4.68 4.89 18.20
CA LEU A 221 5.30 5.87 19.10
C LEU A 221 4.43 7.14 19.24
N PHE A 222 3.87 7.63 18.13
CA PHE A 222 2.97 8.79 18.16
C PHE A 222 1.67 8.49 18.91
N MET A 223 1.13 7.27 18.77
CA MET A 223 -0.04 6.83 19.54
C MET A 223 0.25 6.81 21.04
N ILE A 224 1.39 6.26 21.47
CA ILE A 224 1.82 6.26 22.89
C ILE A 224 1.98 7.70 23.39
N PHE A 225 2.67 8.54 22.62
CA PHE A 225 2.83 9.97 22.97
C PHE A 225 1.47 10.67 23.14
N SER A 226 0.53 10.43 22.23
CA SER A 226 -0.80 11.01 22.29
C SER A 226 -1.58 10.58 23.54
N LEU A 227 -1.45 9.30 23.95
CA LEU A 227 -2.07 8.79 25.19
C LEU A 227 -1.49 9.47 26.43
N VAL A 228 -0.17 9.58 26.52
CA VAL A 228 0.50 10.30 27.64
C VAL A 228 0.04 11.74 27.70
N PHE A 229 0.02 12.43 26.55
CA PHE A 229 -0.45 13.80 26.47
C PHE A 229 -1.92 13.95 26.88
N TYR A 230 -2.76 12.99 26.50
CA TYR A 230 -4.17 12.97 26.90
C TYR A 230 -4.33 12.80 28.43
N ILE A 231 -3.54 11.94 29.05
CA ILE A 231 -3.53 11.75 30.52
C ILE A 231 -3.18 13.09 31.21
N ILE A 232 -2.12 13.76 30.74
CA ILE A 232 -1.73 15.08 31.27
C ILE A 232 -2.87 16.10 31.11
N THR A 233 -3.50 16.11 29.95
CA THR A 233 -4.62 16.99 29.65
C THR A 233 -5.79 16.78 30.58
N ILE A 234 -6.24 15.54 30.80
CA ILE A 234 -7.34 15.20 31.71
C ILE A 234 -6.98 15.60 33.14
N THR A 235 -5.76 15.29 33.60
CA THR A 235 -5.32 15.59 34.96
C THR A 235 -5.39 17.10 35.22
N ASN A 236 -4.90 17.90 34.30
CA ASN A 236 -4.91 19.37 34.41
C ASN A 236 -6.35 19.91 34.34
N LEU A 237 -7.19 19.41 33.47
CA LEU A 237 -8.60 19.80 33.39
C LEU A 237 -9.37 19.45 34.68
N LEU A 238 -9.14 18.26 35.23
CA LEU A 238 -9.74 17.87 36.51
C LEU A 238 -9.28 18.78 37.64
N TYR A 239 -7.98 19.14 37.69
CA TYR A 239 -7.45 20.07 38.65
C TYR A 239 -8.15 21.44 38.57
N ASP A 240 -8.34 21.96 37.36
CA ASP A 240 -9.07 23.25 37.16
C ASP A 240 -10.55 23.13 37.49
N LEU A 241 -11.19 21.98 37.26
CA LEU A 241 -12.58 21.74 37.61
C LEU A 241 -12.79 21.63 39.12
N ARG A 242 -11.82 21.08 39.87
CA ARG A 242 -11.86 20.99 41.34
C ARG A 242 -12.09 22.36 42.03
N LYS A 243 -11.55 23.41 41.45
CA LYS A 243 -11.73 24.78 42.00
C LYS A 243 -13.20 25.17 42.08
N ASN A 244 -14.07 24.56 41.24
CA ASN A 244 -15.50 24.89 41.24
C ASN A 244 -16.34 23.88 42.04
N TYR A 245 -15.78 22.77 42.51
CA TYR A 245 -16.56 21.75 43.20
C TYR A 245 -17.19 22.27 44.52
N LYS A 246 -16.46 23.11 45.26
CA LYS A 246 -17.00 23.76 46.44
C LYS A 246 -18.19 24.63 46.13
N MET A 247 -18.09 25.46 45.09
CA MET A 247 -19.18 26.34 44.66
C MET A 247 -20.39 25.54 44.18
N GLU A 248 -20.17 24.48 43.37
CA GLU A 248 -21.23 23.58 42.90
C GLU A 248 -21.92 22.86 44.06
N TYR A 249 -21.15 22.50 45.12
CA TYR A 249 -21.72 21.89 46.33
C TYR A 249 -22.55 22.88 47.13
N TYR A 250 -22.08 24.12 47.32
CA TYR A 250 -22.86 25.17 48.01
C TYR A 250 -24.14 25.57 47.26
N LEU A 251 -24.17 25.37 45.96
CA LEU A 251 -25.37 25.47 45.13
C LEU A 251 -26.34 24.30 45.26
N GLY A 252 -26.05 23.35 46.15
CA GLY A 252 -26.92 22.20 46.49
C GLY A 252 -26.72 20.95 45.59
N PHE A 253 -25.64 20.90 44.78
CA PHE A 253 -25.35 19.72 44.01
C PHE A 253 -24.69 18.64 44.89
N SER A 254 -25.25 17.40 44.82
CA SER A 254 -24.63 16.26 45.50
C SER A 254 -23.29 15.89 44.84
N LYS A 255 -22.39 15.21 45.60
CA LYS A 255 -21.10 14.72 45.06
C LYS A 255 -21.26 13.86 43.81
N LYS A 256 -22.32 13.03 43.74
CA LYS A 256 -22.64 12.22 42.57
C LYS A 256 -22.98 13.08 41.32
N LYS A 257 -23.78 14.13 41.52
CA LYS A 257 -24.13 15.07 40.44
C LYS A 257 -22.90 15.85 39.93
N ILE A 258 -22.02 16.27 40.85
CA ILE A 258 -20.76 16.95 40.45
C ILE A 258 -19.88 16.04 39.60
N LYS A 259 -19.71 14.75 39.99
CA LYS A 259 -18.98 13.77 39.17
C LYS A 259 -19.62 13.60 37.79
N TYR A 260 -20.93 13.46 37.75
CA TYR A 260 -21.66 13.31 36.47
C TYR A 260 -21.48 14.53 35.55
N PHE A 261 -21.58 15.73 36.09
CA PHE A 261 -21.32 16.93 35.28
C PHE A 261 -19.88 17.06 34.83
N THR A 262 -18.92 16.66 35.65
CA THR A 262 -17.51 16.59 35.26
C THR A 262 -17.31 15.61 34.11
N PHE A 263 -17.89 14.43 34.21
CA PHE A 263 -17.88 13.44 33.13
C PHE A 263 -18.46 14.02 31.82
N LEU A 264 -19.64 14.64 31.89
CA LEU A 264 -20.27 15.23 30.70
C LEU A 264 -19.43 16.35 30.06
N LYS A 265 -18.77 17.20 30.87
CA LYS A 265 -17.88 18.25 30.35
C LYS A 265 -16.68 17.66 29.60
N LEU A 266 -16.04 16.64 30.17
CA LEU A 266 -14.91 15.95 29.55
C LEU A 266 -15.31 15.15 28.32
N LEU A 267 -16.45 14.44 28.38
CA LEU A 267 -17.00 13.69 27.25
C LEU A 267 -17.30 14.62 26.07
N HIS A 268 -17.92 15.76 26.33
CA HIS A 268 -18.21 16.74 25.29
C HIS A 268 -16.93 17.31 24.67
N LEU A 269 -15.90 17.54 25.47
CA LEU A 269 -14.57 17.97 24.98
C LEU A 269 -13.95 16.90 24.06
N LEU A 270 -13.96 15.65 24.50
CA LEU A 270 -13.42 14.52 23.73
C LEU A 270 -14.17 14.34 22.41
N LEU A 271 -15.51 14.32 22.45
CA LEU A 271 -16.32 14.16 21.24
C LEU A 271 -16.14 15.32 20.26
N SER A 272 -16.16 16.56 20.76
CA SER A 272 -15.96 17.73 19.89
C SER A 272 -14.57 17.77 19.28
N SER A 273 -13.51 17.46 20.05
CA SER A 273 -12.15 17.39 19.49
C SER A 273 -12.00 16.27 18.47
N PHE A 274 -12.64 15.12 18.71
CA PHE A 274 -12.60 13.98 17.78
C PHE A 274 -13.30 14.31 16.47
N VAL A 275 -14.54 14.80 16.53
CA VAL A 275 -15.31 15.15 15.31
C VAL A 275 -14.62 16.26 14.52
N ILE A 276 -14.20 17.35 15.17
CA ILE A 276 -13.54 18.46 14.47
C ILE A 276 -12.19 18.02 13.89
N GLY A 277 -11.40 17.25 14.64
CA GLY A 277 -10.10 16.74 14.19
C GLY A 277 -10.23 15.82 12.97
N LEU A 278 -11.24 14.92 12.97
CA LEU A 278 -11.53 14.08 11.79
C LEU A 278 -11.97 14.91 10.59
N VAL A 279 -12.91 15.83 10.76
CA VAL A 279 -13.39 16.67 9.65
C VAL A 279 -12.25 17.46 9.03
N LEU A 280 -11.38 18.07 9.84
CA LEU A 280 -10.21 18.80 9.34
C LEU A 280 -9.23 17.89 8.62
N SER A 281 -8.97 16.69 9.14
CA SER A 281 -8.09 15.71 8.46
C SER A 281 -8.65 15.27 7.12
N ILE A 282 -9.96 15.04 7.02
CA ILE A 282 -10.63 14.66 5.75
C ILE A 282 -10.54 15.80 4.73
N ILE A 283 -10.77 17.04 5.15
CA ILE A 283 -10.64 18.20 4.26
C ILE A 283 -9.20 18.27 3.71
N LEU A 284 -8.19 18.12 4.55
CA LEU A 284 -6.80 18.11 4.12
C LEU A 284 -6.52 16.94 3.16
N LEU A 285 -6.97 15.72 3.48
CA LEU A 285 -6.81 14.56 2.61
C LEU A 285 -7.52 14.73 1.27
N PHE A 286 -8.69 15.36 1.27
CA PHE A 286 -9.41 15.69 0.05
C PHE A 286 -8.61 16.67 -0.82
N ILE A 287 -8.02 17.70 -0.24
CA ILE A 287 -7.14 18.63 -0.94
C ILE A 287 -5.93 17.88 -1.53
N PHE A 288 -5.28 17.02 -0.75
CA PHE A 288 -4.16 16.19 -1.25
C PHE A 288 -4.59 15.22 -2.35
N SER A 289 -5.81 14.70 -2.30
CA SER A 289 -6.34 13.78 -3.33
C SER A 289 -6.51 14.43 -4.70
N LEU A 290 -6.64 15.75 -4.77
CA LEU A 290 -6.65 16.49 -6.03
C LEU A 290 -5.30 16.49 -6.75
N PHE A 291 -4.21 16.25 -6.01
CA PHE A 291 -2.85 16.20 -6.56
C PHE A 291 -2.29 14.78 -6.67
N LYS A 292 -2.77 13.86 -5.86
CA LYS A 292 -2.39 12.43 -5.85
C LYS A 292 -3.60 11.57 -5.51
N SER A 293 -3.74 10.41 -6.15
CA SER A 293 -4.82 9.46 -5.86
C SER A 293 -4.68 8.91 -4.43
N ILE A 294 -5.47 9.44 -3.50
CA ILE A 294 -5.62 8.94 -2.13
C ILE A 294 -6.98 8.26 -2.03
N THR A 295 -7.00 6.97 -1.73
CA THR A 295 -8.21 6.15 -1.74
C THR A 295 -8.85 5.94 -0.37
N VAL A 296 -8.15 6.32 0.72
CA VAL A 296 -8.60 6.09 2.10
C VAL A 296 -8.60 7.40 2.86
N PHE A 297 -9.74 7.73 3.48
CA PHE A 297 -9.91 8.95 4.28
C PHE A 297 -9.92 8.73 5.79
N PHE A 298 -10.02 7.46 6.23
CA PHE A 298 -10.03 7.10 7.65
C PHE A 298 -9.05 5.98 7.94
N GLY A 299 -8.22 6.16 8.96
CA GLY A 299 -7.41 5.10 9.54
C GLY A 299 -8.17 4.39 10.67
N TYR A 300 -8.27 3.08 10.68
CA TYR A 300 -8.98 2.33 11.72
C TYR A 300 -8.38 2.55 13.13
N ASN A 301 -7.09 2.79 13.24
CA ASN A 301 -6.40 3.05 14.50
C ASN A 301 -6.91 4.29 15.24
N ILE A 302 -7.52 5.25 14.52
CA ILE A 302 -8.07 6.45 15.15
C ILE A 302 -9.25 6.13 16.06
N PHE A 303 -10.08 5.17 15.67
CA PHE A 303 -11.21 4.70 16.49
C PHE A 303 -10.74 3.94 17.72
N LEU A 304 -9.69 3.10 17.58
CA LEU A 304 -9.06 2.44 18.72
C LEU A 304 -8.53 3.45 19.73
N THR A 305 -7.86 4.48 19.27
CA THR A 305 -7.34 5.56 20.14
C THR A 305 -8.47 6.31 20.83
N PHE A 306 -9.57 6.57 20.13
CA PHE A 306 -10.74 7.20 20.74
C PHE A 306 -11.32 6.35 21.87
N ILE A 307 -11.44 5.04 21.68
CA ILE A 307 -11.90 4.11 22.71
C ILE A 307 -10.96 4.13 23.92
N LEU A 308 -9.65 4.11 23.70
CA LEU A 308 -8.65 4.21 24.77
C LEU A 308 -8.77 5.52 25.55
N TYR A 309 -8.95 6.65 24.86
CA TYR A 309 -9.18 7.94 25.50
C TYR A 309 -10.44 7.95 26.35
N LEU A 310 -11.51 7.32 25.86
CA LEU A 310 -12.77 7.21 26.60
C LEU A 310 -12.61 6.35 27.87
N ILE A 311 -11.90 5.24 27.77
CA ILE A 311 -11.61 4.37 28.94
C ILE A 311 -10.78 5.14 29.97
N ILE A 312 -9.71 5.81 29.57
CA ILE A 312 -8.87 6.61 30.45
C ILE A 312 -9.70 7.68 31.15
N MET A 313 -10.55 8.41 30.42
CA MET A 313 -11.43 9.44 30.97
C MET A 313 -12.37 8.85 32.04
N ILE A 314 -13.00 7.72 31.77
CA ILE A 314 -13.90 7.05 32.72
C ILE A 314 -13.15 6.71 33.99
N ILE A 315 -11.96 6.09 33.88
CA ILE A 315 -11.13 5.71 35.02
C ILE A 315 -10.82 6.97 35.87
N PHE A 316 -10.34 8.04 35.25
CA PHE A 316 -9.99 9.26 35.97
C PHE A 316 -11.19 9.89 36.69
N VAL A 317 -12.37 9.90 36.06
CA VAL A 317 -13.58 10.45 36.70
C VAL A 317 -14.07 9.56 37.84
N ILE A 318 -13.97 8.25 37.73
CA ILE A 318 -14.34 7.31 38.79
C ILE A 318 -13.45 7.51 40.04
N TYR A 319 -12.12 7.59 39.80
CA TYR A 319 -11.14 7.76 40.88
C TYR A 319 -11.04 9.19 41.43
N GLU A 320 -11.71 10.15 40.75
CA GLU A 320 -11.70 11.53 41.21
C GLU A 320 -12.32 11.66 42.60
N ARG A 321 -11.49 12.09 43.58
CA ARG A 321 -11.93 12.38 44.93
C ARG A 321 -12.44 13.80 45.03
N ILE A 322 -13.75 13.96 45.21
CA ILE A 322 -14.33 15.26 45.53
C ILE A 322 -14.08 15.59 47.01
N LYS A 323 -13.00 16.29 47.26
CA LYS A 323 -12.72 16.92 48.57
C LYS A 323 -13.49 18.26 48.61
N ILE A 324 -14.43 18.35 49.56
CA ILE A 324 -15.26 19.50 49.81
C ILE A 324 -14.74 20.20 51.07
#